data_52b2ad2a231964c2c53590bc128e3aba
#
_entry.id   52b2ad2a231964c2c53590bc128e3aba
#
_cell.length_a   1.000
_cell.length_b   1.000
_cell.length_c   1.000
_cell.angle_alpha   90.00
_cell.angle_beta   90.00
_cell.angle_gamma   90.00
#
_symmetry.space_group_name_H-M   'P 1'
#
loop_
_entity.id
_entity.type
_entity.pdbx_description
1 polymer ?
#
loop_
_entity_poly.entity_id
_entity_poly.type
_entity_poly.pdbx_seq_one_letter_code
_entity_poly.pdbx_strand_id
1 'polypeptide(L)'
;MDTLPGTVEGRMVGVQLFQTQELSVSAVSVDRSASVGAGLRQVRIARGMTLRGLARCIDVSPATLSQIENGKTGLTVDRLNRIADALGVRPAEILEAGRAALTAPAEEPETLVATRSDPPGQVEACRQWREYEPLSLAPVLQAALKEILAVGYHGTSMREISKRCGLSVPGIYNYFTSKQDILMTIYQATMDDLEQRTRGALAEGAGRDPVTVFTLLIENLALYHTHRRELGFIGASEMRSLTTENRRIIANKRNWQQAVVDEKVLAAVRAGSFRVRNPEDAARAVVSMCTALPTWWRPVGRMSPEEVASLYVEYALDLMQYRGADLDRGP
;
A
#
# COMPACT_ATOMS: atom_id res chain seq x y z
N MET A 1 -50.29 -46.73 -36.04
CA MET A 1 -51.05 -45.59 -36.43
C MET A 1 -50.24 -44.41 -35.77
N ASP A 2 -49.27 -43.90 -36.51
CA ASP A 2 -49.28 -42.68 -37.29
C ASP A 2 -49.07 -41.47 -36.38
N THR A 3 -48.20 -40.61 -36.52
CA THR A 3 -47.25 -40.16 -37.58
C THR A 3 -46.34 -39.08 -36.93
N LEU A 4 -45.07 -39.12 -37.25
CA LEU A 4 -44.21 -37.92 -37.29
C LEU A 4 -44.62 -37.11 -38.55
N PRO A 5 -44.22 -35.82 -38.80
CA PRO A 5 -43.01 -35.10 -38.41
C PRO A 5 -43.21 -33.57 -38.20
N GLY A 6 -42.15 -32.85 -37.89
CA GLY A 6 -42.16 -31.39 -37.96
C GLY A 6 -40.75 -30.78 -37.74
N THR A 7 -39.98 -30.79 -38.78
CA THR A 7 -38.81 -29.93 -39.03
C THR A 7 -39.16 -28.46 -38.87
N VAL A 8 -38.35 -27.69 -38.13
CA VAL A 8 -38.26 -26.22 -38.21
C VAL A 8 -36.83 -25.77 -38.36
N GLU A 9 -36.64 -25.10 -39.42
CA GLU A 9 -35.46 -24.54 -40.04
C GLU A 9 -34.63 -23.64 -39.12
N GLY A 10 -33.34 -23.68 -39.41
CA GLY A 10 -32.32 -22.80 -38.85
C GLY A 10 -32.56 -21.31 -39.23
N ARG A 11 -32.30 -20.48 -38.26
CA ARG A 11 -32.07 -19.07 -38.48
C ARG A 11 -30.69 -18.70 -37.95
N MET A 12 -29.73 -18.60 -38.87
CA MET A 12 -28.46 -17.98 -38.64
C MET A 12 -28.71 -16.52 -38.31
N VAL A 13 -28.29 -16.08 -37.12
CA VAL A 13 -28.12 -14.66 -36.78
C VAL A 13 -26.65 -14.34 -36.89
N GLY A 14 -26.34 -13.49 -37.86
CA GLY A 14 -24.98 -13.05 -38.16
C GLY A 14 -24.33 -12.36 -36.98
N VAL A 15 -23.12 -12.81 -36.70
CA VAL A 15 -22.21 -12.16 -35.78
C VAL A 15 -21.64 -10.93 -36.47
N GLN A 16 -22.00 -9.78 -35.97
CA GLN A 16 -21.39 -8.52 -36.34
C GLN A 16 -20.08 -8.37 -35.54
N LEU A 17 -19.00 -8.78 -36.14
CA LEU A 17 -17.63 -8.40 -35.77
C LEU A 17 -17.42 -7.00 -36.36
N PHE A 18 -17.38 -5.99 -35.48
CA PHE A 18 -16.61 -4.76 -35.69
C PHE A 18 -16.77 -3.82 -34.47
N GLN A 19 -15.65 -3.36 -33.96
CA GLN A 19 -15.41 -2.31 -32.94
C GLN A 19 -14.98 -2.79 -31.56
N THR A 20 -13.74 -3.29 -31.48
CA THR A 20 -12.98 -3.38 -30.23
C THR A 20 -11.50 -3.07 -30.47
N GLN A 21 -11.16 -1.93 -31.03
CA GLN A 21 -9.75 -1.57 -31.20
C GLN A 21 -9.36 -0.12 -30.84
N GLU A 22 -10.30 0.75 -30.48
CA GLU A 22 -9.94 2.14 -30.11
C GLU A 22 -10.01 2.47 -28.61
N LEU A 23 -10.52 1.58 -27.76
CA LEU A 23 -10.63 1.84 -26.31
C LEU A 23 -9.38 1.46 -25.50
N SER A 24 -8.43 0.67 -26.04
CA SER A 24 -7.27 0.22 -25.29
C SER A 24 -6.11 1.23 -25.27
N VAL A 25 -5.98 2.08 -26.27
CA VAL A 25 -4.85 3.03 -26.37
C VAL A 25 -5.07 4.25 -25.48
N SER A 26 -6.31 4.70 -25.31
CA SER A 26 -6.61 5.85 -24.44
C SER A 26 -6.49 5.54 -22.95
N ALA A 27 -6.88 4.35 -22.51
CA ALA A 27 -6.78 3.92 -21.12
C ALA A 27 -5.32 3.73 -20.66
N VAL A 28 -4.46 3.20 -21.53
CA VAL A 28 -3.03 3.00 -21.24
C VAL A 28 -2.26 4.32 -21.15
N SER A 29 -2.68 5.34 -21.93
CA SER A 29 -2.01 6.65 -21.89
C SER A 29 -2.39 7.48 -20.65
N VAL A 30 -3.63 7.37 -20.18
CA VAL A 30 -4.11 8.04 -18.96
C VAL A 30 -3.44 7.47 -17.71
N ASP A 31 -3.23 6.16 -17.67
CA ASP A 31 -2.58 5.49 -16.52
C ASP A 31 -1.09 5.88 -16.40
N ARG A 32 -0.37 6.02 -17.51
CA ARG A 32 1.03 6.49 -17.53
C ARG A 32 1.18 7.95 -17.09
N SER A 33 0.28 8.83 -17.47
CA SER A 33 0.34 10.25 -17.09
C SER A 33 0.07 10.45 -15.59
N ALA A 34 -0.86 9.70 -15.03
CA ALA A 34 -1.16 9.70 -13.59
C ALA A 34 0.03 9.21 -12.76
N SER A 35 0.74 8.20 -13.25
CA SER A 35 1.97 7.67 -12.66
C SER A 35 3.07 8.70 -12.53
N VAL A 36 3.44 9.31 -13.65
CA VAL A 36 4.53 10.29 -13.70
C VAL A 36 4.19 11.51 -12.85
N GLY A 37 2.91 11.95 -12.83
CA GLY A 37 2.44 13.04 -12.00
C GLY A 37 2.57 12.75 -10.50
N ALA A 38 2.20 11.55 -10.06
CA ALA A 38 2.34 11.11 -8.68
C ALA A 38 3.81 11.06 -8.25
N GLY A 39 4.71 10.52 -9.09
CA GLY A 39 6.14 10.47 -8.82
C GLY A 39 6.77 11.86 -8.74
N LEU A 40 6.41 12.77 -9.66
CA LEU A 40 6.82 14.16 -9.61
C LEU A 40 6.46 14.81 -8.28
N ARG A 41 5.23 14.63 -7.84
CA ARG A 41 4.74 15.19 -6.59
C ARG A 41 5.49 14.62 -5.38
N GLN A 42 5.73 13.32 -5.35
CA GLN A 42 6.47 12.65 -4.27
C GLN A 42 7.89 13.21 -4.17
N VAL A 43 8.61 13.32 -5.29
CA VAL A 43 9.97 13.87 -5.33
C VAL A 43 9.98 15.34 -4.92
N ARG A 44 9.03 16.15 -5.39
CA ARG A 44 8.92 17.57 -5.00
C ARG A 44 8.74 17.75 -3.49
N ILE A 45 7.85 16.96 -2.88
CA ILE A 45 7.60 17.01 -1.43
C ILE A 45 8.83 16.54 -0.66
N ALA A 46 9.48 15.47 -1.08
CA ALA A 46 10.71 14.96 -0.48
C ALA A 46 11.86 15.98 -0.51
N ARG A 47 11.90 16.83 -1.55
CA ARG A 47 12.86 17.95 -1.67
C ARG A 47 12.41 19.22 -0.94
N GLY A 48 11.31 19.20 -0.18
CA GLY A 48 10.79 20.35 0.56
C GLY A 48 10.33 21.51 -0.31
N MET A 49 10.12 21.27 -1.63
CA MET A 49 9.76 22.33 -2.57
C MET A 49 8.26 22.51 -2.65
N THR A 50 7.78 23.78 -2.54
CA THR A 50 6.37 24.10 -2.67
C THR A 50 5.91 23.98 -4.14
N LEU A 51 4.62 23.69 -4.36
CA LEU A 51 4.03 23.67 -5.70
C LEU A 51 4.26 25.00 -6.46
N ARG A 52 4.07 26.15 -5.77
CA ARG A 52 4.35 27.47 -6.34
C ARG A 52 5.83 27.71 -6.61
N GLY A 53 6.71 27.18 -5.74
CA GLY A 53 8.16 27.26 -5.91
C GLY A 53 8.60 26.55 -7.18
N LEU A 54 8.21 25.30 -7.36
CA LEU A 54 8.54 24.51 -8.56
C LEU A 54 7.90 25.12 -9.81
N ALA A 55 6.63 25.52 -9.75
CA ALA A 55 5.93 26.16 -10.87
C ALA A 55 6.67 27.39 -11.39
N ARG A 56 7.21 28.21 -10.49
CA ARG A 56 8.03 29.38 -10.83
C ARG A 56 9.36 29.00 -11.48
N CYS A 57 10.03 27.94 -10.96
CA CYS A 57 11.31 27.47 -11.52
C CYS A 57 11.19 26.97 -12.96
N ILE A 58 10.04 26.40 -13.32
CA ILE A 58 9.81 25.83 -14.65
C ILE A 58 8.93 26.71 -15.55
N ASP A 59 8.61 27.92 -15.08
CA ASP A 59 7.80 28.92 -15.80
C ASP A 59 6.43 28.41 -16.25
N VAL A 60 5.66 27.88 -15.29
CA VAL A 60 4.27 27.48 -15.48
C VAL A 60 3.37 28.02 -14.37
N SER A 61 2.06 28.06 -14.60
CA SER A 61 1.13 28.41 -13.53
C SER A 61 1.08 27.31 -12.46
N PRO A 62 0.86 27.64 -11.18
CA PRO A 62 0.64 26.62 -10.14
C PRO A 62 -0.53 25.67 -10.48
N ALA A 63 -1.56 26.18 -11.14
CA ALA A 63 -2.69 25.37 -11.60
C ALA A 63 -2.25 24.33 -12.66
N THR A 64 -1.40 24.73 -13.60
CA THR A 64 -0.84 23.82 -14.60
C THR A 64 0.01 22.72 -13.96
N LEU A 65 0.89 23.07 -13.03
CA LEU A 65 1.70 22.09 -12.31
C LEU A 65 0.85 21.14 -11.48
N SER A 66 -0.19 21.63 -10.83
CA SER A 66 -1.16 20.80 -10.13
C SER A 66 -1.88 19.81 -11.05
N GLN A 67 -2.26 20.25 -12.27
CA GLN A 67 -2.86 19.35 -13.26
C GLN A 67 -1.88 18.27 -13.74
N ILE A 68 -0.60 18.60 -13.88
CA ILE A 68 0.46 17.64 -14.22
C ILE A 68 0.62 16.63 -13.08
N GLU A 69 0.75 17.08 -11.84
CA GLU A 69 0.89 16.20 -10.66
C GLU A 69 -0.32 15.27 -10.45
N ASN A 70 -1.50 15.70 -10.87
CA ASN A 70 -2.72 14.90 -10.83
C ASN A 70 -2.98 14.08 -12.11
N GLY A 71 -2.04 14.03 -13.05
CA GLY A 71 -2.14 13.27 -14.28
C GLY A 71 -3.21 13.77 -15.29
N LYS A 72 -3.80 14.96 -15.04
CA LYS A 72 -4.83 15.55 -15.90
C LYS A 72 -4.26 16.24 -17.14
N THR A 73 -2.96 16.47 -17.16
CA THR A 73 -2.24 17.09 -18.30
C THR A 73 -1.00 16.25 -18.57
N GLY A 74 -0.78 15.89 -19.83
CA GLY A 74 0.39 15.13 -20.27
C GLY A 74 1.69 15.89 -20.02
N LEU A 75 2.75 15.17 -19.65
CA LEU A 75 4.08 15.70 -19.43
C LEU A 75 4.96 15.40 -20.64
N THR A 76 5.49 16.45 -21.29
CA THR A 76 6.45 16.28 -22.39
C THR A 76 7.84 15.97 -21.82
N VAL A 77 8.68 15.28 -22.58
CA VAL A 77 10.06 14.93 -22.18
C VAL A 77 10.87 16.18 -21.81
N ASP A 78 10.73 17.24 -22.57
CA ASP A 78 11.42 18.51 -22.30
C ASP A 78 11.00 19.12 -20.95
N ARG A 79 9.68 19.10 -20.66
CA ARG A 79 9.17 19.59 -19.38
C ARG A 79 9.57 18.70 -18.22
N LEU A 80 9.65 17.38 -18.41
CA LEU A 80 10.15 16.45 -17.40
C LEU A 80 11.61 16.74 -17.06
N ASN A 81 12.46 16.99 -18.05
CA ASN A 81 13.86 17.36 -17.83
C ASN A 81 13.97 18.68 -17.05
N ARG A 82 13.25 19.73 -17.46
CA ARG A 82 13.24 21.01 -16.73
C ARG A 82 12.78 20.88 -15.26
N ILE A 83 11.82 20.01 -15.02
CA ILE A 83 11.33 19.70 -13.66
C ILE A 83 12.41 18.97 -12.86
N ALA A 84 13.05 17.96 -13.46
CA ALA A 84 14.12 17.20 -12.84
C ALA A 84 15.31 18.09 -12.46
N ASP A 85 15.74 18.98 -13.37
CA ASP A 85 16.77 19.96 -13.12
C ASP A 85 16.41 20.91 -11.97
N ALA A 86 15.16 21.42 -11.95
CA ALA A 86 14.67 22.31 -10.88
C ALA A 86 14.60 21.61 -9.51
N LEU A 87 14.40 20.29 -9.50
CA LEU A 87 14.37 19.48 -8.26
C LEU A 87 15.75 18.91 -7.89
N GLY A 88 16.76 19.05 -8.74
CA GLY A 88 18.09 18.49 -8.54
C GLY A 88 18.08 16.96 -8.51
N VAL A 89 17.30 16.32 -9.39
CA VAL A 89 17.16 14.88 -9.54
C VAL A 89 17.31 14.47 -11.01
N ARG A 90 17.55 13.19 -11.27
CA ARG A 90 17.48 12.66 -12.64
C ARG A 90 16.03 12.42 -13.05
N PRO A 91 15.64 12.62 -14.31
CA PRO A 91 14.29 12.30 -14.79
C PRO A 91 13.85 10.87 -14.46
N ALA A 92 14.79 9.93 -14.46
CA ALA A 92 14.55 8.53 -14.09
C ALA A 92 14.01 8.39 -12.66
N GLU A 93 14.48 9.19 -11.70
CA GLU A 93 14.02 9.15 -10.30
C GLU A 93 12.55 9.56 -10.17
N ILE A 94 12.09 10.53 -10.97
CA ILE A 94 10.67 10.93 -11.03
C ILE A 94 9.83 9.79 -11.62
N LEU A 95 10.32 9.12 -12.68
CA LEU A 95 9.63 8.01 -13.33
C LEU A 95 9.59 6.77 -12.44
N GLU A 96 10.67 6.48 -11.70
CA GLU A 96 10.77 5.38 -10.74
C GLU A 96 9.83 5.61 -9.55
N ALA A 97 9.81 6.81 -8.99
CA ALA A 97 8.86 7.18 -7.94
C ALA A 97 7.40 7.04 -8.44
N GLY A 98 7.13 7.41 -9.70
CA GLY A 98 5.83 7.24 -10.32
C GLY A 98 5.48 5.77 -10.61
N ARG A 99 6.43 4.95 -11.00
CA ARG A 99 6.22 3.50 -11.15
C ARG A 99 5.98 2.84 -9.80
N ALA A 100 6.76 3.17 -8.80
CA ALA A 100 6.55 2.67 -7.43
C ALA A 100 5.14 3.02 -6.92
N ALA A 101 4.59 4.16 -7.31
CA ALA A 101 3.21 4.54 -6.99
C ALA A 101 2.14 3.77 -7.79
N LEU A 102 2.48 3.18 -8.94
CA LEU A 102 1.55 2.41 -9.80
C LEU A 102 1.80 0.91 -9.85
N THR A 103 3.02 0.46 -9.58
CA THR A 103 3.34 -0.97 -9.56
C THR A 103 3.01 -1.58 -8.21
N ALA A 104 1.72 -1.60 -7.88
CA ALA A 104 1.13 -2.79 -7.30
C ALA A 104 0.52 -3.56 -8.46
N PRO A 105 1.20 -4.56 -9.04
CA PRO A 105 0.69 -5.28 -10.18
C PRO A 105 -0.42 -6.23 -9.77
N ALA A 106 -1.48 -6.23 -10.56
CA ALA A 106 -2.22 -7.44 -10.83
C ALA A 106 -1.32 -8.30 -11.76
N GLU A 107 -0.46 -9.11 -11.21
CA GLU A 107 0.24 -10.18 -11.91
C GLU A 107 -0.05 -11.47 -11.20
N GLU A 108 -0.50 -12.44 -12.01
CA GLU A 108 -0.64 -13.85 -11.63
C GLU A 108 0.69 -14.38 -11.11
N PRO A 109 0.69 -15.38 -10.20
CA PRO A 109 1.89 -15.86 -9.55
C PRO A 109 2.73 -16.68 -10.51
N GLU A 110 3.54 -16.04 -11.34
CA GLU A 110 4.67 -16.72 -11.97
C GLU A 110 5.86 -16.71 -11.01
N THR A 111 6.32 -17.89 -10.75
CA THR A 111 7.51 -18.36 -10.06
C THR A 111 8.63 -17.31 -10.00
N LEU A 112 8.73 -16.59 -8.89
CA LEU A 112 9.90 -15.77 -8.56
C LEU A 112 11.03 -16.66 -8.03
N VAL A 113 11.69 -17.36 -8.94
CA VAL A 113 13.04 -17.88 -8.72
C VAL A 113 14.00 -16.96 -9.45
N ALA A 114 14.89 -16.38 -8.65
CA ALA A 114 16.23 -15.94 -8.96
C ALA A 114 16.50 -14.51 -9.46
N THR A 115 17.34 -13.88 -8.65
CA THR A 115 18.47 -12.98 -8.99
C THR A 115 18.15 -11.62 -9.58
N ARG A 116 17.78 -10.71 -8.67
CA ARG A 116 18.25 -9.33 -8.76
C ARG A 116 19.15 -9.07 -7.55
N SER A 117 20.41 -8.81 -7.83
CA SER A 117 21.37 -8.29 -6.84
C SER A 117 20.90 -6.91 -6.43
N ASP A 118 20.27 -6.81 -5.27
CA ASP A 118 19.90 -5.54 -4.67
C ASP A 118 21.17 -4.74 -4.33
N PRO A 119 21.19 -3.42 -4.52
CA PRO A 119 22.33 -2.60 -4.12
C PRO A 119 22.59 -2.76 -2.61
N PRO A 120 23.86 -2.76 -2.17
CA PRO A 120 24.25 -3.13 -0.79
C PRO A 120 23.56 -2.35 0.33
N GLY A 121 23.01 -1.17 0.07
CA GLY A 121 22.27 -0.36 1.06
C GLY A 121 20.82 -0.81 1.32
N GLN A 122 20.17 -1.54 0.40
CA GLN A 122 18.81 -2.05 0.62
C GLN A 122 18.80 -3.31 1.50
N VAL A 123 19.85 -4.11 1.45
CA VAL A 123 19.98 -5.31 2.28
C VAL A 123 20.18 -4.95 3.75
N GLU A 124 20.88 -3.87 4.06
CA GLU A 124 21.07 -3.37 5.43
C GLU A 124 19.76 -2.81 6.00
N ALA A 125 19.01 -2.03 5.22
CA ALA A 125 17.71 -1.49 5.63
C ALA A 125 16.66 -2.60 5.84
N CYS A 126 16.76 -3.73 5.11
CA CYS A 126 15.87 -4.88 5.28
C CYS A 126 16.13 -5.67 6.57
N ARG A 127 17.30 -5.55 7.21
CA ARG A 127 17.61 -6.27 8.45
C ARG A 127 17.03 -5.62 9.71
N GLN A 128 16.66 -4.34 9.63
CA GLN A 128 16.20 -3.54 10.78
C GLN A 128 14.67 -3.36 10.83
N TRP A 129 13.90 -4.28 10.26
CA TRP A 129 12.45 -4.14 10.20
C TRP A 129 11.75 -4.17 11.57
N ARG A 130 12.42 -4.65 12.62
CA ARG A 130 11.94 -4.61 14.01
C ARG A 130 12.24 -3.29 14.72
N GLU A 131 13.08 -2.44 14.15
CA GLU A 131 13.45 -1.16 14.75
C GLU A 131 12.45 -0.07 14.35
N TYR A 132 11.94 0.66 15.32
CA TYR A 132 10.89 1.66 15.11
C TYR A 132 11.36 3.04 15.55
N GLU A 133 12.17 3.69 14.73
CA GLU A 133 12.48 5.09 14.88
C GLU A 133 11.20 5.95 14.77
N PRO A 134 11.16 7.13 15.42
CA PRO A 134 10.05 8.06 15.26
C PRO A 134 9.81 8.38 13.79
N LEU A 135 8.58 8.16 13.31
CA LEU A 135 8.24 8.44 11.91
C LEU A 135 8.31 9.95 11.66
N SER A 136 9.23 10.37 10.79
CA SER A 136 9.41 11.77 10.42
C SER A 136 8.34 12.20 9.41
N LEU A 137 7.17 12.58 9.93
CA LEU A 137 6.12 13.21 9.12
C LEU A 137 6.34 14.74 9.08
N ALA A 138 6.02 15.35 7.94
CA ALA A 138 5.97 16.80 7.84
C ALA A 138 5.01 17.40 8.90
N PRO A 139 5.27 18.59 9.45
CA PRO A 139 4.46 19.19 10.52
C PRO A 139 2.95 19.26 10.21
N VAL A 140 2.58 19.48 8.95
CA VAL A 140 1.18 19.48 8.50
C VAL A 140 0.56 18.09 8.64
N LEU A 141 1.30 17.03 8.27
CA LEU A 141 0.82 15.65 8.36
C LEU A 141 0.68 15.19 9.82
N GLN A 142 1.63 15.59 10.68
CA GLN A 142 1.54 15.32 12.14
C GLN A 142 0.33 16.02 12.76
N ALA A 143 0.09 17.29 12.41
CA ALA A 143 -1.06 18.04 12.87
C ALA A 143 -2.37 17.42 12.39
N ALA A 144 -2.45 17.05 11.11
CA ALA A 144 -3.61 16.38 10.54
C ALA A 144 -3.86 15.02 11.18
N LEU A 145 -2.83 14.21 11.40
CA LEU A 145 -2.92 12.92 12.08
C LEU A 145 -3.57 13.09 13.46
N LYS A 146 -3.07 14.02 14.27
CA LYS A 146 -3.61 14.31 15.61
C LYS A 146 -5.07 14.80 15.58
N GLU A 147 -5.42 15.67 14.63
CA GLU A 147 -6.81 16.15 14.49
C GLU A 147 -7.76 15.01 14.06
N ILE A 148 -7.34 14.21 13.07
CA ILE A 148 -8.17 13.09 12.58
C ILE A 148 -8.37 12.05 13.69
N LEU A 149 -7.34 11.77 14.49
CA LEU A 149 -7.47 10.88 15.65
C LEU A 149 -8.45 11.41 16.70
N ALA A 150 -8.52 12.72 16.90
CA ALA A 150 -9.35 13.34 17.90
C ALA A 150 -10.83 13.42 17.50
N VAL A 151 -11.12 13.83 16.25
CA VAL A 151 -12.50 14.16 15.81
C VAL A 151 -12.92 13.48 14.49
N GLY A 152 -12.09 12.57 13.97
CA GLY A 152 -12.30 11.90 12.67
C GLY A 152 -12.01 12.82 11.48
N TYR A 153 -11.89 12.22 10.30
CA TYR A 153 -11.61 12.97 9.07
C TYR A 153 -12.67 14.04 8.76
N HIS A 154 -13.96 13.72 8.91
CA HIS A 154 -15.02 14.67 8.59
C HIS A 154 -15.09 15.82 9.57
N GLY A 155 -14.80 15.59 10.85
CA GLY A 155 -14.73 16.63 11.89
C GLY A 155 -13.51 17.54 11.77
N THR A 156 -12.44 17.07 11.12
CA THR A 156 -11.20 17.84 10.92
C THR A 156 -11.37 18.93 9.84
N SER A 157 -10.89 20.12 10.13
CA SER A 157 -10.85 21.23 9.15
C SER A 157 -9.41 21.69 8.85
N MET A 158 -9.22 22.31 7.69
CA MET A 158 -7.92 22.91 7.30
C MET A 158 -7.50 24.01 8.29
N ARG A 159 -8.44 24.67 8.95
CA ARG A 159 -8.18 25.69 9.97
C ARG A 159 -7.59 25.08 11.25
N GLU A 160 -8.14 23.96 11.70
CA GLU A 160 -7.64 23.26 12.89
C GLU A 160 -6.25 22.67 12.65
N ILE A 161 -6.02 22.09 11.47
CA ILE A 161 -4.70 21.64 11.05
C ILE A 161 -3.71 22.81 11.05
N SER A 162 -4.11 23.96 10.48
CA SER A 162 -3.33 25.21 10.43
C SER A 162 -2.93 25.69 11.82
N LYS A 163 -3.86 25.78 12.75
CA LYS A 163 -3.59 26.18 14.14
C LYS A 163 -2.58 25.24 14.81
N ARG A 164 -2.69 23.94 14.57
CA ARG A 164 -1.84 22.94 15.21
C ARG A 164 -0.42 22.89 14.64
N CYS A 165 -0.25 23.10 13.33
CA CYS A 165 1.08 23.08 12.70
C CYS A 165 1.77 24.45 12.64
N GLY A 166 1.09 25.53 13.02
CA GLY A 166 1.65 26.90 13.00
C GLY A 166 1.77 27.52 11.60
N LEU A 167 1.24 26.88 10.57
CA LEU A 167 1.19 27.40 9.21
C LEU A 167 -0.16 28.06 8.93
N SER A 168 -0.19 29.11 8.11
CA SER A 168 -1.46 29.65 7.63
C SER A 168 -2.17 28.64 6.70
N VAL A 169 -3.50 28.73 6.61
CA VAL A 169 -4.29 27.89 5.67
C VAL A 169 -3.78 28.02 4.23
N PRO A 170 -3.50 29.21 3.70
CA PRO A 170 -2.84 29.35 2.40
C PRO A 170 -1.45 28.70 2.36
N GLY A 171 -0.71 28.72 3.48
CA GLY A 171 0.58 28.05 3.61
C GLY A 171 0.47 26.54 3.43
N ILE A 172 -0.56 25.91 4.02
CA ILE A 172 -0.81 24.48 3.83
C ILE A 172 -1.15 24.17 2.37
N TYR A 173 -1.97 25.00 1.71
CA TYR A 173 -2.31 24.82 0.30
C TYR A 173 -1.14 24.95 -0.67
N ASN A 174 0.02 25.46 -0.22
CA ASN A 174 1.24 25.39 -1.03
C ASN A 174 1.81 23.97 -1.15
N TYR A 175 1.50 23.08 -0.20
CA TYR A 175 2.01 21.70 -0.17
C TYR A 175 0.94 20.67 -0.53
N PHE A 176 -0.29 20.88 -0.09
CA PHE A 176 -1.40 19.95 -0.24
C PHE A 176 -2.59 20.62 -0.93
N THR A 177 -3.14 19.97 -1.93
CA THR A 177 -4.24 20.53 -2.74
C THR A 177 -5.59 20.47 -2.03
N SER A 178 -5.73 19.60 -1.03
CA SER A 178 -6.98 19.37 -0.31
C SER A 178 -6.73 18.60 0.99
N LYS A 179 -7.75 18.57 1.86
CA LYS A 179 -7.75 17.70 3.05
C LYS A 179 -7.67 16.21 2.66
N GLN A 180 -8.28 15.83 1.52
CA GLN A 180 -8.21 14.48 0.99
C GLN A 180 -6.78 14.10 0.58
N ASP A 181 -6.04 15.06 0.07
CA ASP A 181 -4.66 14.93 -0.31
C ASP A 181 -3.74 14.68 0.91
N ILE A 182 -3.99 15.40 2.01
CA ILE A 182 -3.33 15.17 3.29
C ILE A 182 -3.61 13.74 3.80
N LEU A 183 -4.90 13.34 3.79
CA LEU A 183 -5.28 11.99 4.22
C LEU A 183 -4.61 10.90 3.36
N MET A 184 -4.62 11.07 2.05
CA MET A 184 -3.99 10.11 1.13
C MET A 184 -2.47 10.02 1.36
N THR A 185 -1.80 11.14 1.61
CA THR A 185 -0.36 11.16 1.92
C THR A 185 -0.06 10.41 3.22
N ILE A 186 -0.90 10.55 4.26
CA ILE A 186 -0.78 9.78 5.50
C ILE A 186 -0.94 8.28 5.20
N TYR A 187 -1.93 7.89 4.40
CA TYR A 187 -2.13 6.50 4.02
C TYR A 187 -0.97 5.92 3.22
N GLN A 188 -0.42 6.69 2.28
CA GLN A 188 0.75 6.28 1.50
C GLN A 188 1.94 6.02 2.42
N ALA A 189 2.29 6.98 3.28
CA ALA A 189 3.38 6.82 4.24
C ALA A 189 3.17 5.60 5.17
N THR A 190 1.92 5.36 5.60
CA THR A 190 1.54 4.20 6.40
C THR A 190 1.80 2.89 5.66
N MET A 191 1.33 2.80 4.43
CA MET A 191 1.46 1.57 3.64
C MET A 191 2.88 1.33 3.16
N ASP A 192 3.65 2.39 2.87
CA ASP A 192 5.05 2.27 2.42
C ASP A 192 5.95 1.80 3.57
N ASP A 193 5.78 2.33 4.80
CA ASP A 193 6.51 1.86 5.99
C ASP A 193 6.17 0.37 6.29
N LEU A 194 4.88 -0.01 6.23
CA LEU A 194 4.49 -1.41 6.43
C LEU A 194 5.05 -2.33 5.33
N GLU A 195 4.97 -1.93 4.06
CA GLU A 195 5.49 -2.69 2.93
C GLU A 195 7.00 -2.92 3.06
N GLN A 196 7.76 -1.86 3.38
CA GLN A 196 9.21 -1.97 3.57
C GLN A 196 9.56 -2.98 4.66
N ARG A 197 8.85 -2.95 5.81
CA ARG A 197 9.07 -3.89 6.91
C ARG A 197 8.69 -5.31 6.53
N THR A 198 7.60 -5.49 5.80
CA THR A 198 7.20 -6.81 5.30
C THR A 198 8.25 -7.39 4.36
N ARG A 199 8.84 -6.58 3.48
CA ARG A 199 9.95 -7.00 2.63
C ARG A 199 11.20 -7.37 3.46
N GLY A 200 11.46 -6.66 4.55
CA GLY A 200 12.51 -7.00 5.52
C GLY A 200 12.29 -8.36 6.19
N ALA A 201 11.08 -8.63 6.67
CA ALA A 201 10.71 -9.91 7.25
C ALA A 201 10.81 -11.07 6.23
N LEU A 202 10.40 -10.83 4.98
CA LEU A 202 10.54 -11.80 3.88
C LEU A 202 12.03 -12.08 3.56
N ALA A 203 12.87 -11.05 3.55
CA ALA A 203 14.31 -11.19 3.29
C ALA A 203 15.00 -11.99 4.41
N GLU A 204 14.63 -11.76 5.69
CA GLU A 204 15.11 -12.56 6.83
C GLU A 204 14.68 -14.03 6.73
N GLY A 205 13.45 -14.25 6.24
CA GLY A 205 12.88 -15.59 6.04
C GLY A 205 13.32 -16.28 4.75
N ALA A 206 14.17 -15.66 3.92
CA ALA A 206 14.55 -16.22 2.63
C ALA A 206 15.24 -17.59 2.79
N GLY A 207 14.74 -18.60 2.08
CA GLY A 207 15.26 -19.97 2.15
C GLY A 207 14.84 -20.76 3.40
N ARG A 208 14.05 -20.18 4.30
CA ARG A 208 13.48 -20.89 5.46
C ARG A 208 12.15 -21.58 5.08
N ASP A 209 11.70 -22.45 5.96
CA ASP A 209 10.41 -23.12 5.80
C ASP A 209 9.22 -22.13 5.86
N PRO A 210 8.07 -22.49 5.25
CA PRO A 210 6.93 -21.58 5.18
C PRO A 210 6.35 -21.17 6.54
N VAL A 211 6.45 -22.02 7.57
CA VAL A 211 5.98 -21.71 8.94
C VAL A 211 6.83 -20.61 9.54
N THR A 212 8.16 -20.73 9.44
CA THR A 212 9.11 -19.69 9.91
C THR A 212 8.81 -18.35 9.21
N VAL A 213 8.63 -18.33 7.88
CA VAL A 213 8.30 -17.09 7.18
C VAL A 213 6.95 -16.53 7.62
N PHE A 214 5.95 -17.38 7.81
CA PHE A 214 4.65 -16.97 8.33
C PHE A 214 4.77 -16.33 9.71
N THR A 215 5.53 -16.89 10.65
CA THR A 215 5.71 -16.30 11.99
C THR A 215 6.36 -14.93 11.93
N LEU A 216 7.39 -14.73 11.08
CA LEU A 216 8.01 -13.42 10.85
C LEU A 216 7.02 -12.38 10.31
N LEU A 217 6.12 -12.78 9.42
CA LEU A 217 5.10 -11.89 8.87
C LEU A 217 4.07 -11.48 9.93
N ILE A 218 3.65 -12.41 10.80
CA ILE A 218 2.70 -12.10 11.88
C ILE A 218 3.37 -11.24 12.96
N GLU A 219 4.61 -11.53 13.33
CA GLU A 219 5.42 -10.69 14.21
C GLU A 219 5.49 -9.25 13.65
N ASN A 220 5.84 -9.09 12.35
CA ASN A 220 5.87 -7.79 11.70
C ASN A 220 4.53 -7.06 11.78
N LEU A 221 3.42 -7.72 11.47
CA LEU A 221 2.10 -7.10 11.53
C LEU A 221 1.74 -6.65 12.95
N ALA A 222 2.04 -7.45 13.97
CA ALA A 222 1.75 -7.12 15.36
C ALA A 222 2.63 -5.95 15.86
N LEU A 223 3.94 -6.00 15.59
CA LEU A 223 4.87 -4.90 15.90
C LEU A 223 4.48 -3.61 15.19
N TYR A 224 4.10 -3.69 13.91
CA TYR A 224 3.67 -2.51 13.17
C TYR A 224 2.46 -1.85 13.80
N HIS A 225 1.42 -2.61 14.11
CA HIS A 225 0.16 -2.08 14.64
C HIS A 225 0.24 -1.65 16.10
N THR A 226 1.29 -2.02 16.82
CA THR A 226 1.61 -1.50 18.17
C THR A 226 2.50 -0.26 18.09
N HIS A 227 3.65 -0.32 17.43
CA HIS A 227 4.58 0.83 17.30
C HIS A 227 4.01 1.98 16.45
N ARG A 228 3.27 1.68 15.39
CA ARG A 228 2.59 2.65 14.52
C ARG A 228 1.09 2.76 14.82
N ARG A 229 0.74 2.64 16.09
CA ARG A 229 -0.65 2.56 16.56
C ARG A 229 -1.56 3.65 15.98
N GLU A 230 -1.13 4.90 15.97
CA GLU A 230 -1.92 6.03 15.47
C GLU A 230 -2.20 5.90 13.96
N LEU A 231 -1.20 5.51 13.18
CA LEU A 231 -1.33 5.26 11.74
C LEU A 231 -2.21 4.04 11.47
N GLY A 232 -2.01 2.95 12.22
CA GLY A 232 -2.83 1.74 12.11
C GLY A 232 -4.29 2.02 12.43
N PHE A 233 -4.57 2.85 13.45
CA PHE A 233 -5.94 3.25 13.81
C PHE A 233 -6.61 4.03 12.68
N ILE A 234 -5.96 5.07 12.13
CA ILE A 234 -6.49 5.81 10.97
C ILE A 234 -6.63 4.87 9.77
N GLY A 235 -5.65 3.99 9.57
CA GLY A 235 -5.71 2.95 8.57
C GLY A 235 -7.01 2.15 8.61
N ALA A 236 -7.44 1.75 9.80
CA ALA A 236 -8.68 0.98 9.99
C ALA A 236 -9.95 1.84 9.90
N SER A 237 -9.96 3.01 10.55
CA SER A 237 -11.19 3.80 10.75
C SER A 237 -11.57 4.69 9.57
N GLU A 238 -10.59 5.28 8.88
CA GLU A 238 -10.82 6.35 7.90
C GLU A 238 -10.78 5.88 6.43
N MET A 239 -10.70 4.58 6.17
CA MET A 239 -10.74 4.04 4.80
C MET A 239 -12.00 4.45 4.04
N ARG A 240 -13.13 4.57 4.74
CA ARG A 240 -14.41 5.06 4.19
C ARG A 240 -14.37 6.53 3.77
N SER A 241 -13.46 7.31 4.34
CA SER A 241 -13.30 8.75 4.08
C SER A 241 -12.47 9.05 2.84
N LEU A 242 -11.81 8.03 2.26
CA LEU A 242 -11.09 8.14 0.99
C LEU A 242 -12.06 8.23 -0.20
N THR A 243 -11.67 9.02 -1.22
CA THR A 243 -12.34 8.96 -2.53
C THR A 243 -12.27 7.55 -3.10
N THR A 244 -13.15 7.22 -4.05
CA THR A 244 -13.16 5.90 -4.71
C THR A 244 -11.80 5.56 -5.33
N GLU A 245 -11.16 6.51 -5.99
CA GLU A 245 -9.85 6.34 -6.61
C GLU A 245 -8.76 6.06 -5.55
N ASN A 246 -8.64 6.92 -4.53
CA ASN A 246 -7.68 6.76 -3.45
C ASN A 246 -7.90 5.45 -2.67
N ARG A 247 -9.16 5.09 -2.45
CA ARG A 247 -9.52 3.83 -1.79
C ARG A 247 -9.02 2.63 -2.57
N ARG A 248 -9.14 2.64 -3.91
CA ARG A 248 -8.64 1.57 -4.78
C ARG A 248 -7.12 1.42 -4.66
N ILE A 249 -6.37 2.53 -4.66
CA ILE A 249 -4.90 2.51 -4.51
C ILE A 249 -4.51 1.86 -3.18
N ILE A 250 -5.12 2.28 -2.08
CA ILE A 250 -4.80 1.72 -0.76
C ILE A 250 -5.27 0.27 -0.63
N ALA A 251 -6.43 -0.08 -1.21
CA ALA A 251 -6.92 -1.46 -1.22
C ALA A 251 -5.94 -2.40 -1.93
N ASN A 252 -5.35 -1.99 -3.05
CA ASN A 252 -4.35 -2.79 -3.77
C ASN A 252 -3.11 -3.07 -2.89
N LYS A 253 -2.58 -2.07 -2.17
CA LYS A 253 -1.47 -2.27 -1.24
C LYS A 253 -1.82 -3.23 -0.11
N ARG A 254 -3.03 -3.17 0.42
CA ARG A 254 -3.53 -4.09 1.45
C ARG A 254 -3.71 -5.50 0.91
N ASN A 255 -4.24 -5.63 -0.31
CA ASN A 255 -4.40 -6.94 -0.97
C ASN A 255 -3.03 -7.60 -1.19
N TRP A 256 -2.01 -6.84 -1.58
CA TRP A 256 -0.65 -7.37 -1.67
C TRP A 256 -0.16 -7.88 -0.31
N GLN A 257 -0.38 -7.11 0.77
CA GLN A 257 0.00 -7.50 2.12
C GLN A 257 -0.69 -8.80 2.58
N GLN A 258 -1.99 -8.95 2.25
CA GLN A 258 -2.74 -10.17 2.52
C GLN A 258 -2.21 -11.35 1.70
N ALA A 259 -2.00 -11.15 0.40
CA ALA A 259 -1.53 -12.19 -0.51
C ALA A 259 -0.17 -12.78 -0.09
N VAL A 260 0.73 -11.97 0.46
CA VAL A 260 2.01 -12.44 1.00
C VAL A 260 1.80 -13.43 2.16
N VAL A 261 0.85 -13.16 3.05
CA VAL A 261 0.51 -14.07 4.16
C VAL A 261 -0.18 -15.33 3.62
N ASP A 262 -1.15 -15.17 2.72
CA ASP A 262 -1.91 -16.27 2.11
C ASP A 262 -0.97 -17.29 1.43
N GLU A 263 0.04 -16.78 0.69
CA GLU A 263 1.05 -17.62 0.02
C GLU A 263 1.78 -18.52 1.02
N LYS A 264 2.21 -17.98 2.16
CA LYS A 264 2.96 -18.76 3.17
C LYS A 264 2.07 -19.75 3.92
N VAL A 265 0.83 -19.37 4.19
CA VAL A 265 -0.17 -20.30 4.77
C VAL A 265 -0.43 -21.46 3.83
N LEU A 266 -0.71 -21.21 2.55
CA LEU A 266 -0.93 -22.24 1.55
C LEU A 266 0.31 -23.14 1.35
N ALA A 267 1.51 -22.57 1.38
CA ALA A 267 2.75 -23.35 1.31
C ALA A 267 2.91 -24.27 2.53
N ALA A 268 2.64 -23.77 3.75
CA ALA A 268 2.69 -24.58 4.97
C ALA A 268 1.62 -25.68 5.01
N VAL A 269 0.43 -25.43 4.46
CA VAL A 269 -0.62 -26.46 4.28
C VAL A 269 -0.15 -27.55 3.32
N ARG A 270 0.41 -27.16 2.15
CA ARG A 270 0.97 -28.14 1.20
C ARG A 270 2.11 -28.97 1.80
N ALA A 271 2.91 -28.39 2.67
CA ALA A 271 3.96 -29.10 3.41
C ALA A 271 3.44 -29.96 4.57
N GLY A 272 2.12 -29.93 4.86
CA GLY A 272 1.51 -30.68 5.97
C GLY A 272 1.74 -30.09 7.35
N SER A 273 2.42 -28.92 7.45
CA SER A 273 2.72 -28.24 8.71
C SER A 273 1.52 -27.53 9.30
N PHE A 274 0.65 -26.97 8.47
CA PHE A 274 -0.64 -26.42 8.88
C PHE A 274 -1.79 -27.36 8.50
N ARG A 275 -2.77 -27.51 9.41
CA ARG A 275 -3.90 -28.44 9.25
C ARG A 275 -5.27 -27.74 9.29
N VAL A 276 -5.25 -26.42 9.19
CA VAL A 276 -6.47 -25.62 9.18
C VAL A 276 -7.37 -25.98 7.99
N ARG A 277 -8.69 -26.05 8.24
CA ARG A 277 -9.67 -26.49 7.23
C ARG A 277 -9.81 -25.49 6.08
N ASN A 278 -9.85 -24.18 6.40
CA ASN A 278 -10.03 -23.08 5.45
C ASN A 278 -8.82 -22.13 5.54
N PRO A 279 -7.71 -22.41 4.83
CA PRO A 279 -6.46 -21.68 5.00
C PRO A 279 -6.55 -20.18 4.65
N GLU A 280 -7.28 -19.81 3.60
CA GLU A 280 -7.44 -18.41 3.20
C GLU A 280 -8.26 -17.59 4.22
N ASP A 281 -9.37 -18.17 4.75
CA ASP A 281 -10.16 -17.50 5.78
C ASP A 281 -9.40 -17.41 7.10
N ALA A 282 -8.61 -18.43 7.45
CA ALA A 282 -7.77 -18.41 8.63
C ALA A 282 -6.65 -17.37 8.51
N ALA A 283 -5.98 -17.26 7.36
CA ALA A 283 -4.99 -16.23 7.09
C ALA A 283 -5.60 -14.81 7.24
N ARG A 284 -6.80 -14.61 6.68
CA ARG A 284 -7.54 -13.34 6.83
C ARG A 284 -7.91 -13.06 8.28
N ALA A 285 -8.32 -14.05 9.05
CA ALA A 285 -8.62 -13.90 10.47
C ALA A 285 -7.38 -13.45 11.26
N VAL A 286 -6.23 -14.07 11.03
CA VAL A 286 -4.96 -13.71 11.67
C VAL A 286 -4.54 -12.28 11.31
N VAL A 287 -4.58 -11.90 10.04
CA VAL A 287 -4.27 -10.53 9.62
C VAL A 287 -5.26 -9.54 10.25
N SER A 288 -6.55 -9.87 10.30
CA SER A 288 -7.58 -9.02 10.94
C SER A 288 -7.33 -8.85 12.44
N MET A 289 -6.91 -9.89 13.13
CA MET A 289 -6.53 -9.86 14.54
C MET A 289 -5.37 -8.87 14.76
N CYS A 290 -4.33 -8.90 13.94
CA CYS A 290 -3.21 -7.96 14.03
C CYS A 290 -3.64 -6.51 13.73
N THR A 291 -4.43 -6.30 12.68
CA THR A 291 -4.90 -4.96 12.29
C THR A 291 -5.88 -4.33 13.30
N ALA A 292 -6.47 -5.13 14.19
CA ALA A 292 -7.33 -4.65 15.27
C ALA A 292 -6.55 -4.13 16.49
N LEU A 293 -5.25 -4.43 16.63
CA LEU A 293 -4.41 -4.00 17.77
C LEU A 293 -4.52 -2.51 18.10
N PRO A 294 -4.51 -1.57 17.13
CA PRO A 294 -4.59 -0.14 17.42
C PRO A 294 -5.87 0.26 18.17
N THR A 295 -6.91 -0.54 18.11
CA THR A 295 -8.21 -0.21 18.75
C THR A 295 -8.20 -0.44 20.26
N TRP A 296 -7.49 -1.44 20.74
CA TRP A 296 -7.51 -1.83 22.15
C TRP A 296 -6.15 -1.76 22.85
N TRP A 297 -5.04 -2.08 22.19
CA TRP A 297 -3.70 -2.03 22.79
C TRP A 297 -3.30 -0.58 23.10
N ARG A 298 -2.58 -0.38 24.21
CA ARG A 298 -2.11 0.92 24.68
C ARG A 298 -0.63 0.84 25.11
N PRO A 299 0.21 1.85 24.80
CA PRO A 299 1.65 1.88 25.15
C PRO A 299 1.91 1.76 26.68
N VAL A 300 0.97 2.23 27.50
CA VAL A 300 1.03 2.15 28.98
C VAL A 300 0.30 0.92 29.51
N GLY A 301 0.01 -0.05 28.65
CA GLY A 301 -0.67 -1.30 29.00
C GLY A 301 0.26 -2.30 29.70
N ARG A 302 -0.26 -3.52 29.90
CA ARG A 302 0.46 -4.62 30.58
C ARG A 302 1.54 -5.25 29.73
N MET A 303 1.46 -5.15 28.39
CA MET A 303 2.29 -5.88 27.45
C MET A 303 3.04 -4.90 26.55
N SER A 304 4.34 -5.14 26.39
CA SER A 304 5.16 -4.44 25.39
C SER A 304 4.73 -4.82 23.96
N PRO A 305 5.13 -4.07 22.93
CA PRO A 305 4.91 -4.45 21.54
C PRO A 305 5.43 -5.85 21.22
N GLU A 306 6.60 -6.21 21.74
CA GLU A 306 7.28 -7.49 21.51
C GLU A 306 6.54 -8.65 22.19
N GLU A 307 6.06 -8.45 23.43
CA GLU A 307 5.21 -9.43 24.13
C GLU A 307 3.91 -9.68 23.40
N VAL A 308 3.26 -8.61 22.87
CA VAL A 308 2.05 -8.75 22.05
C VAL A 308 2.37 -9.48 20.74
N ALA A 309 3.49 -9.16 20.09
CA ALA A 309 3.87 -9.82 18.84
C ALA A 309 4.11 -11.32 19.06
N SER A 310 4.82 -11.69 20.12
CA SER A 310 5.06 -13.10 20.49
C SER A 310 3.74 -13.85 20.73
N LEU A 311 2.84 -13.26 21.52
CA LEU A 311 1.53 -13.83 21.81
C LEU A 311 0.66 -13.99 20.54
N TYR A 312 0.73 -13.02 19.64
CA TYR A 312 -0.04 -13.07 18.38
C TYR A 312 0.50 -14.11 17.40
N VAL A 313 1.82 -14.35 17.42
CA VAL A 313 2.42 -15.47 16.69
C VAL A 313 1.91 -16.81 17.25
N GLU A 314 1.87 -16.98 18.58
CA GLU A 314 1.31 -18.17 19.22
C GLU A 314 -0.15 -18.39 18.80
N TYR A 315 -1.00 -17.38 18.94
CA TYR A 315 -2.41 -17.46 18.52
C TYR A 315 -2.57 -17.78 17.03
N ALA A 316 -1.70 -17.21 16.18
CA ALA A 316 -1.73 -17.50 14.76
C ALA A 316 -1.37 -18.96 14.46
N LEU A 317 -0.35 -19.52 15.14
CA LEU A 317 0.03 -20.92 15.01
C LEU A 317 -1.06 -21.87 15.51
N ASP A 318 -1.72 -21.54 16.62
CA ASP A 318 -2.84 -22.30 17.16
C ASP A 318 -4.01 -22.32 16.17
N LEU A 319 -4.37 -21.15 15.60
CA LEU A 319 -5.44 -21.03 14.61
C LEU A 319 -5.11 -21.82 13.34
N MET A 320 -3.83 -21.86 12.92
CA MET A 320 -3.36 -22.69 11.80
C MET A 320 -3.29 -24.17 12.13
N GLN A 321 -3.58 -24.58 13.37
CA GLN A 321 -3.43 -25.97 13.85
C GLN A 321 -2.02 -26.51 13.57
N TYR A 322 -1.01 -25.67 13.82
CA TYR A 322 0.38 -26.05 13.68
C TYR A 322 0.73 -27.11 14.73
N ARG A 323 1.32 -28.22 14.28
CA ARG A 323 1.94 -29.21 15.14
C ARG A 323 3.43 -29.22 14.81
N GLY A 324 4.24 -28.80 15.79
CA GLY A 324 5.69 -28.91 15.67
C GLY A 324 6.09 -30.35 15.29
N ALA A 325 7.22 -30.49 14.63
CA ALA A 325 7.73 -31.76 14.13
C ALA A 325 7.90 -32.88 15.18
N ASP A 326 7.70 -32.58 16.48
CA ASP A 326 8.00 -33.49 17.60
C ASP A 326 6.79 -34.26 18.17
N LEU A 327 5.59 -34.13 17.61
CA LEU A 327 4.41 -34.85 18.14
C LEU A 327 3.98 -36.07 17.33
N ASP A 328 4.77 -36.53 16.39
CA ASP A 328 4.56 -37.80 15.68
C ASP A 328 5.29 -38.98 16.34
N ARG A 329 5.42 -38.94 17.67
CA ARG A 329 5.67 -40.17 18.45
C ARG A 329 4.30 -40.76 18.75
N GLY A 330 3.88 -41.61 17.83
CA GLY A 330 2.69 -42.46 17.96
C GLY A 330 2.72 -43.33 19.22
N PRO A 331 1.58 -44.00 19.51
CA PRO A 331 1.34 -44.73 20.73
C PRO A 331 2.34 -45.85 20.96
#